data_f5feb38794aecbeb03e294c1e1e1c0fc
#
_entry.id   f5feb38794aecbeb03e294c1e1e1c0fc
#
_cell.length_a   1.000
_cell.length_b   1.000
_cell.length_c   1.000
_cell.angle_alpha   90.00
_cell.angle_beta   90.00
_cell.angle_gamma   90.00
#
_symmetry.space_group_name_H-M   'P 1'
#
loop_
_entity.id
_entity.type
_entity.pdbx_description
1 polymer ?
#
loop_
_entity_poly.entity_id
_entity_poly.type
_entity_poly.pdbx_seq_one_letter_code
_entity_poly.pdbx_strand_id
1 'polypeptide(L)'
;MLELEQHYTDEIVTHALEEDPNECCGILAGQDGRVTRLYRVTNVEHSPYRYSMDPKDLLVINQEIDDSRWELLAIYHSHTHTEAYPSATDVRMATWPDGKSIWPEAYYILVSLMDKSSPTIRAFHIEDGTISEEELRIV
;
A
#
# COMPACT_ATOMS: atom_id res chain seq x y z
N MET A 1 -14.45 3.96 3.50
CA MET A 1 -14.41 2.48 3.45
C MET A 1 -13.88 2.01 2.10
N LEU A 2 -12.99 1.04 2.12
CA LEU A 2 -12.47 0.40 0.92
C LEU A 2 -12.97 -1.04 0.84
N GLU A 3 -13.58 -1.41 -0.29
CA GLU A 3 -13.96 -2.80 -0.56
C GLU A 3 -12.84 -3.48 -1.34
N LEU A 4 -12.41 -4.63 -0.86
CA LEU A 4 -11.31 -5.39 -1.44
C LEU A 4 -11.69 -6.85 -1.57
N GLU A 5 -11.68 -7.37 -2.79
CA GLU A 5 -11.98 -8.78 -3.01
C GLU A 5 -10.90 -9.67 -2.37
N GLN A 6 -11.32 -10.82 -1.86
CA GLN A 6 -10.45 -11.74 -1.13
C GLN A 6 -9.18 -12.10 -1.91
N HIS A 7 -9.29 -12.28 -3.22
CA HIS A 7 -8.13 -12.67 -4.02
C HIS A 7 -7.04 -11.59 -4.04
N TYR A 8 -7.41 -10.30 -3.92
CA TYR A 8 -6.40 -9.22 -3.81
C TYR A 8 -5.73 -9.25 -2.43
N THR A 9 -6.49 -9.50 -1.39
CA THR A 9 -5.93 -9.68 -0.05
C THR A 9 -4.95 -10.83 -0.03
N ASP A 10 -5.32 -11.96 -0.63
CA ASP A 10 -4.45 -13.13 -0.75
C ASP A 10 -3.17 -12.81 -1.52
N GLU A 11 -3.28 -12.05 -2.59
CA GLU A 11 -2.11 -11.65 -3.39
C GLU A 11 -1.17 -10.71 -2.62
N ILE A 12 -1.73 -9.78 -1.86
CA ILE A 12 -0.93 -8.88 -1.01
C ILE A 12 -0.14 -9.69 0.03
N VAL A 13 -0.81 -10.62 0.71
CA VAL A 13 -0.16 -11.49 1.69
C VAL A 13 0.92 -12.36 1.04
N THR A 14 0.63 -12.94 -0.11
CA THR A 14 1.59 -13.75 -0.87
C THR A 14 2.82 -12.92 -1.25
N HIS A 15 2.60 -11.70 -1.75
CA HIS A 15 3.69 -10.79 -2.11
C HIS A 15 4.56 -10.45 -0.90
N ALA A 16 3.94 -10.18 0.25
CA ALA A 16 4.65 -9.89 1.48
C ALA A 16 5.52 -11.07 1.92
N LEU A 17 4.99 -12.28 1.86
CA LEU A 17 5.73 -13.49 2.24
C LEU A 17 6.88 -13.79 1.27
N GLU A 18 6.68 -13.56 -0.02
CA GLU A 18 7.72 -13.77 -1.03
C GLU A 18 8.89 -12.80 -0.86
N GLU A 19 8.63 -11.56 -0.48
CA GLU A 19 9.68 -10.54 -0.30
C GLU A 19 10.33 -10.57 1.07
N ASP A 20 9.71 -11.22 2.07
CA ASP A 20 10.26 -11.34 3.42
C ASP A 20 11.72 -11.84 3.37
N PRO A 21 12.69 -11.23 4.06
CA PRO A 21 12.56 -10.24 5.16
C PRO A 21 12.44 -8.78 4.74
N ASN A 22 12.37 -8.47 3.45
CA ASN A 22 12.24 -7.11 2.97
C ASN A 22 10.77 -6.71 2.89
N GLU A 23 10.49 -5.42 3.03
CA GLU A 23 9.16 -4.89 2.81
C GLU A 23 8.79 -4.99 1.34
N CYS A 24 7.59 -5.44 1.05
CA CYS A 24 7.01 -5.35 -0.29
C CYS A 24 6.21 -4.06 -0.43
N CYS A 25 5.94 -3.66 -1.66
CA CYS A 25 5.05 -2.54 -1.94
C CYS A 25 4.29 -2.75 -3.24
N GLY A 26 3.16 -2.07 -3.36
CA GLY A 26 2.34 -2.14 -4.56
C GLY A 26 1.25 -1.10 -4.60
N ILE A 27 0.48 -1.13 -5.68
CA ILE A 27 -0.59 -0.16 -5.96
C ILE A 27 -1.86 -0.92 -6.30
N LEU A 28 -2.98 -0.42 -5.78
CA LEU A 28 -4.32 -0.90 -6.14
C LEU A 28 -5.02 0.22 -6.90
N ALA A 29 -5.54 -0.11 -8.07
CA ALA A 29 -6.25 0.83 -8.92
C ALA A 29 -7.64 0.33 -9.26
N GLY A 30 -8.53 1.25 -9.59
CA GLY A 30 -9.89 0.92 -9.99
C GLY A 30 -10.76 2.15 -10.12
N GLN A 31 -12.07 1.95 -10.03
CA GLN A 31 -13.07 3.01 -10.16
C GLN A 31 -14.09 2.92 -9.03
N ASP A 32 -14.61 4.08 -8.62
CA ASP A 32 -15.72 4.19 -7.67
C ASP A 32 -15.47 3.42 -6.36
N GLY A 33 -14.23 3.47 -5.87
CA GLY A 33 -13.83 2.80 -4.64
C GLY A 33 -13.67 1.29 -4.77
N ARG A 34 -13.78 0.74 -5.97
CA ARG A 34 -13.64 -0.69 -6.23
C ARG A 34 -12.33 -0.99 -6.94
N VAL A 35 -11.53 -1.85 -6.32
CA VAL A 35 -10.26 -2.30 -6.88
C VAL A 35 -10.49 -3.27 -8.04
N THR A 36 -9.87 -2.98 -9.19
CA THR A 36 -9.93 -3.84 -10.38
C THR A 36 -8.56 -4.33 -10.82
N ARG A 37 -7.48 -3.73 -10.29
CA ARG A 37 -6.13 -4.11 -10.66
C ARG A 37 -5.18 -3.94 -9.49
N LEU A 38 -4.32 -4.92 -9.29
CA LEU A 38 -3.21 -4.87 -8.35
C LEU A 38 -1.89 -4.85 -9.12
N TYR A 39 -1.02 -3.94 -8.74
CA TYR A 39 0.33 -3.85 -9.30
C TYR A 39 1.34 -4.12 -8.19
N ARG A 40 2.16 -5.15 -8.37
CA ARG A 40 3.35 -5.35 -7.54
C ARG A 40 4.41 -4.36 -8.01
N VAL A 41 5.02 -3.65 -7.08
CA VAL A 41 6.05 -2.66 -7.37
C VAL A 41 7.36 -3.09 -6.73
N THR A 42 8.47 -2.83 -7.40
CA THR A 42 9.78 -3.12 -6.85
C THR A 42 10.12 -2.12 -5.74
N ASN A 43 10.51 -2.64 -4.58
CA ASN A 43 11.08 -1.82 -3.51
C ASN A 43 12.57 -1.66 -3.77
N VAL A 44 12.99 -0.48 -4.24
CA VAL A 44 14.39 -0.22 -4.58
C VAL A 44 15.31 -0.10 -3.36
N GLU A 45 14.72 0.04 -2.17
CA GLU A 45 15.49 0.06 -0.91
C GLU A 45 15.96 -1.33 -0.49
N HIS A 46 15.26 -2.39 -0.92
CA HIS A 46 15.55 -3.76 -0.51
C HIS A 46 15.74 -3.87 1.00
N SER A 47 14.85 -3.25 1.75
CA SER A 47 15.00 -3.06 3.20
C SER A 47 13.88 -3.73 3.97
N PRO A 48 14.20 -4.35 5.15
CA PRO A 48 13.17 -4.84 6.07
C PRO A 48 12.48 -3.72 6.88
N TYR A 49 12.89 -2.47 6.72
CA TYR A 49 12.42 -1.35 7.56
C TYR A 49 11.75 -0.24 6.79
N ARG A 50 11.87 -0.20 5.48
CA ARG A 50 11.28 0.86 4.65
C ARG A 50 11.18 0.44 3.20
N TYR A 51 10.37 1.19 2.44
CA TYR A 51 10.24 0.96 1.01
C TYR A 51 10.31 2.27 0.25
N SER A 52 10.74 2.16 -1.01
CA SER A 52 10.62 3.22 -2.00
C SER A 52 10.28 2.56 -3.33
N MET A 53 9.23 3.03 -3.95
CA MET A 53 8.77 2.45 -5.22
C MET A 53 9.71 2.81 -6.37
N ASP A 54 10.01 1.82 -7.22
CA ASP A 54 10.82 2.04 -8.41
C ASP A 54 10.16 3.08 -9.31
N PRO A 55 10.86 4.19 -9.64
CA PRO A 55 10.29 5.24 -10.48
C PRO A 55 9.87 4.76 -11.88
N LYS A 56 10.55 3.76 -12.43
CA LYS A 56 10.18 3.20 -13.74
C LYS A 56 8.87 2.44 -13.66
N ASP A 57 8.67 1.67 -12.59
CA ASP A 57 7.41 0.97 -12.36
C ASP A 57 6.28 1.98 -12.19
N LEU A 58 6.50 3.04 -11.39
CA LEU A 58 5.51 4.09 -11.17
C LEU A 58 5.09 4.76 -12.48
N LEU A 59 6.04 5.06 -13.35
CA LEU A 59 5.74 5.70 -14.63
C LEU A 59 4.80 4.84 -15.48
N VAL A 60 5.13 3.56 -15.61
CA VAL A 60 4.33 2.60 -16.40
C VAL A 60 2.94 2.42 -15.79
N ILE A 61 2.88 2.26 -14.47
CA ILE A 61 1.61 2.04 -13.75
C ILE A 61 0.71 3.26 -13.87
N ASN A 62 1.24 4.46 -13.66
CA ASN A 62 0.45 5.69 -13.77
C ASN A 62 -0.07 5.88 -15.19
N GLN A 63 0.73 5.54 -16.21
CA GLN A 63 0.29 5.60 -17.60
C GLN A 63 -0.88 4.64 -17.87
N GLU A 64 -0.79 3.41 -17.37
CA GLU A 64 -1.86 2.43 -17.52
C GLU A 64 -3.13 2.83 -16.78
N ILE A 65 -3.00 3.39 -15.57
CA ILE A 65 -4.13 3.90 -14.80
C ILE A 65 -4.85 5.01 -15.56
N ASP A 66 -4.10 5.98 -16.11
CA ASP A 66 -4.66 7.08 -16.88
C ASP A 66 -5.36 6.58 -18.15
N ASP A 67 -4.71 5.69 -18.90
CA ASP A 67 -5.27 5.13 -20.14
C ASP A 67 -6.54 4.31 -19.89
N SER A 68 -6.62 3.66 -18.74
CA SER A 68 -7.78 2.85 -18.35
C SER A 68 -8.87 3.68 -17.69
N ARG A 69 -8.63 4.96 -17.42
CA ARG A 69 -9.54 5.87 -16.67
C ARG A 69 -9.84 5.35 -15.27
N TRP A 70 -8.86 4.70 -14.66
CA TRP A 70 -8.91 4.28 -13.28
C TRP A 70 -8.35 5.38 -12.36
N GLU A 71 -8.52 5.16 -11.06
CA GLU A 71 -7.90 5.98 -10.02
C GLU A 71 -6.92 5.11 -9.24
N LEU A 72 -5.85 5.72 -8.73
CA LEU A 72 -5.01 5.09 -7.74
C LEU A 72 -5.80 5.09 -6.43
N LEU A 73 -6.29 3.93 -6.01
CA LEU A 73 -7.15 3.81 -4.84
C LEU A 73 -6.37 3.56 -3.56
N ALA A 74 -5.29 2.80 -3.63
CA ALA A 74 -4.51 2.45 -2.45
C ALA A 74 -3.05 2.17 -2.80
N ILE A 75 -2.21 2.38 -1.80
CA ILE A 75 -0.82 1.96 -1.80
C ILE A 75 -0.69 0.93 -0.68
N TYR A 76 -0.08 -0.21 -0.96
CA TYR A 76 0.15 -1.20 0.08
C TYR A 76 1.63 -1.44 0.30
N HIS A 77 1.98 -1.79 1.54
CA HIS A 77 3.31 -2.29 1.86
C HIS A 77 3.24 -3.22 3.06
N SER A 78 4.32 -3.97 3.30
CA SER A 78 4.40 -4.90 4.41
C SER A 78 5.30 -4.38 5.52
N HIS A 79 4.94 -4.72 6.76
CA HIS A 79 5.82 -4.64 7.92
C HIS A 79 6.23 -6.06 8.28
N THR A 80 7.52 -6.35 8.27
CA THR A 80 7.99 -7.72 8.47
C THR A 80 8.14 -8.10 9.93
N HIS A 81 8.35 -7.12 10.83
CA HIS A 81 8.64 -7.35 12.24
C HIS A 81 7.74 -6.57 13.20
N THR A 82 6.89 -5.69 12.70
CA THR A 82 6.04 -4.81 13.50
C THR A 82 4.58 -4.96 13.12
N GLU A 83 3.71 -4.36 13.91
CA GLU A 83 2.26 -4.37 13.66
C GLU A 83 1.89 -3.63 12.37
N ALA A 84 0.67 -3.87 11.88
CA ALA A 84 0.13 -3.22 10.68
C ALA A 84 -0.36 -1.81 11.01
N TYR A 85 0.58 -0.93 11.35
CA TYR A 85 0.30 0.47 11.67
C TYR A 85 1.41 1.35 11.08
N PRO A 86 1.07 2.49 10.42
CA PRO A 86 2.06 3.34 9.79
C PRO A 86 3.15 3.81 10.76
N SER A 87 4.41 3.62 10.37
CA SER A 87 5.54 4.12 11.14
C SER A 87 5.77 5.61 10.89
N ALA A 88 6.61 6.25 11.73
CA ALA A 88 7.01 7.64 11.49
C ALA A 88 7.66 7.80 10.11
N THR A 89 8.42 6.82 9.66
CA THR A 89 9.01 6.81 8.32
C THR A 89 7.93 6.73 7.25
N ASP A 90 6.91 5.88 7.42
CA ASP A 90 5.79 5.76 6.48
C ASP A 90 5.07 7.10 6.33
N VAL A 91 4.78 7.78 7.42
CA VAL A 91 4.13 9.11 7.41
C VAL A 91 4.99 10.13 6.67
N ARG A 92 6.28 10.14 6.95
CA ARG A 92 7.22 11.06 6.29
C ARG A 92 7.28 10.82 4.79
N MET A 93 7.31 9.56 4.36
CA MET A 93 7.36 9.18 2.94
C MET A 93 6.05 9.44 2.21
N ALA A 94 4.94 9.55 2.93
CA ALA A 94 3.62 9.86 2.38
C ALA A 94 3.34 11.36 2.31
N THR A 95 4.30 12.18 2.72
CA THR A 95 4.08 13.62 2.96
C THR A 95 5.12 14.46 2.22
N TRP A 96 4.68 15.50 1.52
CA TRP A 96 5.56 16.52 0.92
C TRP A 96 6.22 17.36 2.03
N PRO A 97 7.33 18.07 1.72
CA PRO A 97 7.97 18.95 2.72
C PRO A 97 7.07 20.03 3.32
N ASP A 98 5.99 20.42 2.61
CA ASP A 98 5.02 21.41 3.09
C ASP A 98 3.97 20.81 4.03
N GLY A 99 4.02 19.51 4.31
CA GLY A 99 3.09 18.81 5.19
C GLY A 99 1.89 18.21 4.48
N LYS A 100 1.72 18.45 3.19
CA LYS A 100 0.58 17.91 2.43
C LYS A 100 0.84 16.47 2.00
N SER A 101 -0.24 15.69 1.92
CA SER A 101 -0.16 14.30 1.47
C SER A 101 0.22 14.21 -0.01
N ILE A 102 1.11 13.27 -0.34
CA ILE A 102 1.50 13.00 -1.73
C ILE A 102 0.34 12.37 -2.50
N TRP A 103 -0.42 11.48 -1.83
CA TRP A 103 -1.59 10.80 -2.39
C TRP A 103 -2.80 11.10 -1.51
N PRO A 104 -3.41 12.31 -1.59
CA PRO A 104 -4.33 12.80 -0.55
C PRO A 104 -5.59 11.98 -0.37
N GLU A 105 -6.05 11.27 -1.38
CA GLU A 105 -7.29 10.49 -1.28
C GLU A 105 -7.05 8.98 -1.26
N ALA A 106 -5.80 8.55 -1.36
CA ALA A 106 -5.46 7.14 -1.40
C ALA A 106 -5.50 6.51 -0.01
N TYR A 107 -5.92 5.25 0.04
CA TYR A 107 -5.76 4.43 1.23
C TYR A 107 -4.32 3.92 1.31
N TYR A 108 -3.84 3.73 2.53
CA TYR A 108 -2.59 3.03 2.80
C TYR A 108 -2.93 1.71 3.46
N ILE A 109 -2.63 0.62 2.77
CA ILE A 109 -2.88 -0.73 3.27
C ILE A 109 -1.57 -1.30 3.78
N LEU A 110 -1.57 -1.75 5.03
CA LEU A 110 -0.42 -2.41 5.63
C LEU A 110 -0.75 -3.86 5.93
N VAL A 111 0.16 -4.74 5.56
CA VAL A 111 0.12 -6.14 5.93
C VAL A 111 1.27 -6.43 6.88
N SER A 112 0.98 -7.00 8.03
CA SER A 112 1.99 -7.35 9.02
C SER A 112 2.30 -8.84 8.99
N LEU A 113 3.59 -9.15 8.95
CA LEU A 113 4.13 -10.49 9.08
C LEU A 113 4.72 -10.74 10.48
N MET A 114 4.37 -9.90 11.46
CA MET A 114 4.84 -10.07 12.83
C MET A 114 4.51 -11.48 13.35
N ASP A 115 3.32 -11.99 13.03
CA ASP A 115 2.96 -13.39 13.16
C ASP A 115 2.71 -13.94 11.76
N LYS A 116 3.70 -14.66 11.20
CA LYS A 116 3.63 -15.17 9.84
C LYS A 116 2.56 -16.24 9.64
N SER A 117 2.13 -16.89 10.71
CA SER A 117 1.05 -17.87 10.64
C SER A 117 -0.33 -17.22 10.60
N SER A 118 -0.41 -15.94 10.94
CA SER A 118 -1.64 -15.17 10.97
C SER A 118 -1.38 -13.71 10.57
N PRO A 119 -1.04 -13.45 9.28
CA PRO A 119 -0.83 -12.09 8.81
C PRO A 119 -2.06 -11.22 9.02
N THR A 120 -1.84 -9.97 9.45
CA THR A 120 -2.93 -9.01 9.62
C THR A 120 -2.85 -7.94 8.53
N ILE A 121 -4.01 -7.42 8.14
CA ILE A 121 -4.11 -6.38 7.12
C ILE A 121 -5.05 -5.28 7.62
N ARG A 122 -4.61 -4.03 7.49
CA ARG A 122 -5.37 -2.85 7.95
C ARG A 122 -5.24 -1.73 6.94
N ALA A 123 -6.22 -0.85 6.89
CA ALA A 123 -6.25 0.29 5.98
C ALA A 123 -6.29 1.61 6.75
N PHE A 124 -5.62 2.61 6.19
CA PHE A 124 -5.48 3.94 6.80
C PHE A 124 -5.57 5.03 5.75
N HIS A 125 -5.91 6.24 6.21
CA HIS A 125 -5.59 7.47 5.49
C HIS A 125 -4.46 8.17 6.24
N ILE A 126 -3.57 8.81 5.48
CA ILE A 126 -2.50 9.65 6.03
C ILE A 126 -2.67 11.02 5.38
N GLU A 127 -3.26 11.96 6.12
CA GLU A 127 -3.52 13.30 5.62
C GLU A 127 -2.78 14.34 6.45
N ASP A 128 -1.90 15.09 5.80
CA ASP A 128 -1.16 16.17 6.42
C ASP A 128 -0.46 15.73 7.72
N GLY A 129 0.12 14.51 7.68
CA GLY A 129 0.83 13.93 8.80
C GLY A 129 -0.05 13.25 9.85
N THR A 130 -1.38 13.26 9.67
CA THR A 130 -2.33 12.63 10.59
C THR A 130 -2.77 11.28 10.05
N ILE A 131 -2.67 10.25 10.90
CA ILE A 131 -3.08 8.88 10.59
C ILE A 131 -4.50 8.67 11.09
N SER A 132 -5.37 8.15 10.24
CA SER A 132 -6.69 7.66 10.65
C SER A 132 -6.92 6.28 10.07
N GLU A 133 -7.35 5.35 10.94
CA GLU A 133 -7.69 4.00 10.48
C GLU A 133 -9.05 4.02 9.80
N GLU A 134 -9.14 3.31 8.67
CA GLU A 134 -10.34 3.22 7.87
C GLU A 134 -10.84 1.78 7.81
N GLU A 135 -12.14 1.64 7.61
CA GLU A 135 -12.74 0.32 7.44
C GLU A 135 -12.27 -0.33 6.14
N LEU A 136 -11.75 -1.55 6.25
CA LEU A 136 -11.41 -2.40 5.12
C LEU A 136 -12.39 -3.56 5.08
N ARG A 137 -13.21 -3.61 4.03
CA ARG A 137 -14.20 -4.66 3.83
C ARG A 137 -13.70 -5.67 2.81
N ILE A 138 -13.45 -6.87 3.28
CA ILE A 138 -13.03 -7.99 2.42
C ILE A 138 -14.29 -8.69 1.90
N VAL A 139 -14.42 -8.79 0.60
CA VAL A 139 -15.63 -9.35 -0.04
C VAL A 139 -15.33 -10.54 -0.95
#